data_105ee5cc55b199acab8d7c71f942ef2d
#
_entry.id   105ee5cc55b199acab8d7c71f942ef2d
#
_cell.length_a   1.000
_cell.length_b   1.000
_cell.length_c   1.000
_cell.angle_alpha   90.00
_cell.angle_beta   90.00
_cell.angle_gamma   90.00
#
_symmetry.space_group_name_H-M   'P 1'
#
loop_
_entity.id
_entity.type
_entity.pdbx_description
1 polymer ?
#
loop_
_entity_poly.entity_id
_entity_poly.type
_entity_poly.pdbx_seq_one_letter_code
_entity_poly.pdbx_strand_id
1 'polypeptide(L)'
;MASEGFHEPLDLLDEATFDYHRAMTSLCEELEAIDWYHQRVVATSDESLAAVLAYNRDDEKEHAAMALEWLRRRDTTLDRQLRKFLFSSGPITEVGESTEVSSAPTTSGSLGIGSLKGVAQ
;
A
#
# COMPACT_ATOMS: atom_id res chain seq x y z
N MET A 1 9.54 -7.62 -15.94
CA MET A 1 10.19 -6.92 -17.01
C MET A 1 9.56 -5.56 -17.24
N ALA A 2 10.40 -4.57 -17.49
CA ALA A 2 9.89 -3.22 -17.64
C ALA A 2 8.89 -3.09 -18.79
N SER A 3 9.18 -3.76 -19.92
CA SER A 3 8.29 -3.64 -21.06
C SER A 3 6.95 -4.27 -20.81
N GLU A 4 6.89 -5.25 -19.93
CA GLU A 4 5.63 -5.88 -19.62
C GLU A 4 4.79 -5.07 -18.67
N GLY A 5 5.40 -4.11 -18.00
CA GLY A 5 4.69 -3.26 -17.08
C GLY A 5 3.94 -2.12 -17.74
N PHE A 6 4.18 -1.88 -19.03
CA PHE A 6 3.52 -0.80 -19.73
C PHE A 6 2.60 -1.38 -20.81
N HIS A 7 1.38 -0.91 -20.84
CA HIS A 7 0.36 -1.42 -21.75
C HIS A 7 -0.03 -0.39 -22.81
N GLU A 8 0.68 0.73 -22.85
CA GLU A 8 0.45 1.79 -23.82
C GLU A 8 1.78 2.33 -24.31
N PRO A 9 1.83 2.96 -25.47
CA PRO A 9 3.07 3.59 -25.92
C PRO A 9 3.57 4.60 -24.90
N LEU A 10 4.88 4.60 -24.67
CA LEU A 10 5.44 5.44 -23.61
C LEU A 10 5.24 6.93 -23.87
N ASP A 11 5.20 7.34 -25.14
CA ASP A 11 5.03 8.75 -25.45
C ASP A 11 3.63 9.26 -25.16
N LEU A 12 2.71 8.37 -24.84
CA LEU A 12 1.37 8.79 -24.43
C LEU A 12 1.22 8.91 -22.92
N LEU A 13 2.28 8.57 -22.18
CA LEU A 13 2.24 8.61 -20.72
C LEU A 13 2.97 9.84 -20.22
N ASP A 14 2.45 10.44 -19.15
CA ASP A 14 3.09 11.61 -18.58
C ASP A 14 3.95 11.21 -17.38
N GLU A 15 4.66 12.20 -16.85
CA GLU A 15 5.62 11.96 -15.78
C GLU A 15 4.92 11.47 -14.51
N ALA A 16 3.75 12.01 -14.22
CA ALA A 16 3.00 11.57 -13.04
C ALA A 16 2.62 10.09 -13.14
N THR A 17 2.26 9.66 -14.36
CA THR A 17 1.94 8.25 -14.57
C THR A 17 3.17 7.37 -14.42
N PHE A 18 4.33 7.83 -14.90
CA PHE A 18 5.55 7.07 -14.70
C PHE A 18 5.89 6.94 -13.22
N ASP A 19 5.72 8.00 -12.44
CA ASP A 19 6.00 7.91 -11.01
C ASP A 19 5.00 7.01 -10.30
N TYR A 20 3.74 7.07 -10.71
CA TYR A 20 2.73 6.18 -10.16
C TYR A 20 3.10 4.73 -10.43
N HIS A 21 3.55 4.46 -11.65
CA HIS A 21 3.99 3.11 -12.02
C HIS A 21 5.19 2.67 -11.20
N ARG A 22 6.17 3.57 -11.02
CA ARG A 22 7.35 3.24 -10.22
C ARG A 22 6.97 2.84 -8.81
N ALA A 23 6.06 3.59 -8.21
CA ALA A 23 5.63 3.29 -6.85
C ALA A 23 4.81 2.00 -6.79
N MET A 24 3.92 1.81 -7.79
CA MET A 24 3.13 0.57 -7.85
C MET A 24 4.02 -0.65 -8.00
N THR A 25 4.99 -0.58 -8.91
CA THR A 25 5.90 -1.69 -9.13
C THR A 25 6.70 -1.98 -7.88
N SER A 26 7.15 -0.93 -7.19
CA SER A 26 7.90 -1.11 -5.95
C SER A 26 7.04 -1.81 -4.90
N LEU A 27 5.78 -1.37 -4.75
CA LEU A 27 4.89 -2.02 -3.79
C LEU A 27 4.68 -3.49 -4.13
N CYS A 28 4.46 -3.80 -5.40
CA CYS A 28 4.29 -5.19 -5.82
C CYS A 28 5.52 -6.02 -5.50
N GLU A 29 6.70 -5.46 -5.73
CA GLU A 29 7.94 -6.19 -5.44
C GLU A 29 8.11 -6.44 -3.95
N GLU A 30 7.75 -5.47 -3.13
CA GLU A 30 7.85 -5.67 -1.68
C GLU A 30 6.87 -6.75 -1.20
N LEU A 31 5.65 -6.73 -1.75
CA LEU A 31 4.67 -7.74 -1.36
C LEU A 31 5.11 -9.14 -1.81
N GLU A 32 5.69 -9.25 -2.99
CA GLU A 32 6.24 -10.52 -3.45
C GLU A 32 7.37 -10.98 -2.54
N ALA A 33 8.23 -10.05 -2.14
CA ALA A 33 9.35 -10.41 -1.28
C ALA A 33 8.86 -10.93 0.07
N ILE A 34 7.83 -10.30 0.63
CA ILE A 34 7.25 -10.78 1.89
C ILE A 34 6.78 -12.22 1.74
N ASP A 35 6.06 -12.51 0.65
CA ASP A 35 5.53 -13.82 0.40
C ASP A 35 6.64 -14.86 0.24
N TRP A 36 7.65 -14.54 -0.57
CA TRP A 36 8.73 -15.47 -0.83
C TRP A 36 9.56 -15.74 0.43
N TYR A 37 9.88 -14.69 1.18
CA TYR A 37 10.61 -14.89 2.43
C TYR A 37 9.80 -15.72 3.41
N HIS A 38 8.49 -15.50 3.48
CA HIS A 38 7.66 -16.26 4.40
C HIS A 38 7.68 -17.75 4.02
N GLN A 39 7.59 -18.06 2.74
CA GLN A 39 7.66 -19.46 2.31
C GLN A 39 8.98 -20.09 2.72
N ARG A 40 10.07 -19.36 2.57
CA ARG A 40 11.39 -19.87 2.95
C ARG A 40 11.50 -20.07 4.46
N VAL A 41 10.94 -19.17 5.24
CA VAL A 41 10.93 -19.32 6.70
C VAL A 41 10.24 -20.62 7.08
N VAL A 42 9.09 -20.90 6.47
CA VAL A 42 8.34 -22.09 6.79
C VAL A 42 9.04 -23.36 6.32
N ALA A 43 9.71 -23.27 5.17
CA ALA A 43 10.29 -24.46 4.55
C ALA A 43 11.60 -24.91 5.16
N THR A 44 12.42 -24.00 5.69
CA THR A 44 13.73 -24.39 6.19
C THR A 44 13.62 -25.04 7.55
N SER A 45 14.47 -26.04 7.79
CA SER A 45 14.57 -26.65 9.09
C SER A 45 15.68 -26.05 9.94
N ASP A 46 16.45 -25.11 9.38
CA ASP A 46 17.54 -24.47 10.10
C ASP A 46 16.98 -23.25 10.83
N GLU A 47 17.01 -23.30 12.17
CA GLU A 47 16.40 -22.23 12.96
C GLU A 47 17.12 -20.90 12.79
N SER A 48 18.46 -20.96 12.67
CA SER A 48 19.23 -19.75 12.47
C SER A 48 18.88 -19.08 11.14
N LEU A 49 18.78 -19.87 10.09
CA LEU A 49 18.41 -19.32 8.79
C LEU A 49 16.99 -18.80 8.83
N ALA A 50 16.07 -19.52 9.47
CA ALA A 50 14.69 -19.06 9.59
C ALA A 50 14.62 -17.69 10.25
N ALA A 51 15.44 -17.46 11.27
CA ALA A 51 15.45 -16.17 11.95
C ALA A 51 15.91 -15.05 11.02
N VAL A 52 16.95 -15.31 10.22
CA VAL A 52 17.44 -14.30 9.27
C VAL A 52 16.38 -14.00 8.23
N LEU A 53 15.74 -15.06 7.70
CA LEU A 53 14.72 -14.90 6.66
C LEU A 53 13.49 -14.17 7.22
N ALA A 54 13.10 -14.46 8.45
CA ALA A 54 11.98 -13.80 9.08
C ALA A 54 12.26 -12.30 9.29
N TYR A 55 13.48 -11.99 9.68
CA TYR A 55 13.85 -10.58 9.85
C TYR A 55 13.73 -9.83 8.52
N ASN A 56 14.25 -10.44 7.44
CA ASN A 56 14.14 -9.82 6.13
C ASN A 56 12.67 -9.70 5.69
N ARG A 57 11.87 -10.73 5.93
CA ARG A 57 10.45 -10.68 5.60
C ARG A 57 9.76 -9.50 6.28
N ASP A 58 10.04 -9.32 7.57
CA ASP A 58 9.35 -8.28 8.32
C ASP A 58 9.86 -6.89 7.95
N ASP A 59 11.13 -6.80 7.54
CA ASP A 59 11.68 -5.55 7.03
C ASP A 59 10.97 -5.13 5.74
N GLU A 60 10.64 -6.08 4.89
CA GLU A 60 9.92 -5.77 3.65
C GLU A 60 8.54 -5.21 3.94
N LYS A 61 7.95 -5.56 5.08
CA LYS A 61 6.64 -5.02 5.43
C LYS A 61 6.70 -3.52 5.67
N GLU A 62 7.78 -3.05 6.25
CA GLU A 62 7.98 -1.62 6.40
C GLU A 62 8.09 -0.95 5.04
N HIS A 63 8.88 -1.55 4.14
CA HIS A 63 9.05 -0.99 2.81
C HIS A 63 7.73 -0.94 2.04
N ALA A 64 6.93 -1.99 2.15
CA ALA A 64 5.61 -2.02 1.50
C ALA A 64 4.72 -0.91 2.04
N ALA A 65 4.74 -0.71 3.35
CA ALA A 65 3.93 0.33 3.97
C ALA A 65 4.33 1.71 3.47
N MET A 66 5.63 1.94 3.29
CA MET A 66 6.11 3.23 2.79
C MET A 66 5.64 3.50 1.37
N ALA A 67 5.73 2.49 0.50
CA ALA A 67 5.29 2.66 -0.89
C ALA A 67 3.78 2.87 -0.95
N LEU A 68 3.03 2.15 -0.12
CA LEU A 68 1.58 2.30 -0.09
C LEU A 68 1.19 3.70 0.37
N GLU A 69 1.89 4.23 1.38
CA GLU A 69 1.58 5.57 1.86
C GLU A 69 1.89 6.64 0.81
N TRP A 70 3.00 6.46 0.06
CA TRP A 70 3.30 7.39 -1.02
C TRP A 70 2.18 7.41 -2.05
N LEU A 71 1.68 6.22 -2.42
CA LEU A 71 0.58 6.12 -3.37
C LEU A 71 -0.68 6.76 -2.82
N ARG A 72 -0.97 6.51 -1.54
CA ARG A 72 -2.16 7.08 -0.92
C ARG A 72 -2.17 8.60 -1.01
N ARG A 73 -1.01 9.23 -0.82
CA ARG A 73 -0.93 10.69 -0.85
C ARG A 73 -1.09 11.26 -2.25
N ARG A 74 -0.91 10.46 -3.28
CA ARG A 74 -1.01 10.91 -4.66
C ARG A 74 -2.30 10.49 -5.35
N ASP A 75 -3.11 9.66 -4.71
CA ASP A 75 -4.30 9.07 -5.33
C ASP A 75 -5.46 9.25 -4.38
N THR A 76 -6.29 10.25 -4.64
CA THR A 76 -7.38 10.58 -3.71
C THR A 76 -8.42 9.47 -3.63
N THR A 77 -8.65 8.75 -4.71
CA THR A 77 -9.58 7.63 -4.67
C THR A 77 -9.02 6.48 -3.83
N LEU A 78 -7.73 6.18 -4.00
CA LEU A 78 -7.10 5.17 -3.17
C LEU A 78 -7.13 5.59 -1.70
N ASP A 79 -6.83 6.86 -1.43
CA ASP A 79 -6.90 7.38 -0.07
C ASP A 79 -8.26 7.13 0.55
N ARG A 80 -9.32 7.44 -0.19
CA ARG A 80 -10.68 7.25 0.33
C ARG A 80 -10.95 5.79 0.63
N GLN A 81 -10.55 4.89 -0.26
CA GLN A 81 -10.79 3.48 -0.06
C GLN A 81 -9.97 2.93 1.12
N LEU A 82 -8.73 3.37 1.26
CA LEU A 82 -7.93 2.92 2.39
C LEU A 82 -8.50 3.40 3.71
N ARG A 83 -8.99 4.63 3.77
CA ARG A 83 -9.59 5.14 4.99
C ARG A 83 -10.89 4.40 5.34
N LYS A 84 -11.59 3.93 4.31
CA LYS A 84 -12.81 3.19 4.54
C LYS A 84 -12.55 1.82 5.17
N PHE A 85 -11.55 1.12 4.69
CA PHE A 85 -11.36 -0.28 5.07
C PHE A 85 -10.29 -0.52 6.12
N LEU A 86 -9.21 0.26 6.12
CA LEU A 86 -8.11 0.01 7.05
C LEU A 86 -8.56 0.34 8.47
N PHE A 87 -8.12 -0.52 9.39
CA PHE A 87 -8.41 -0.39 10.81
C PHE A 87 -9.90 -0.49 11.13
N SER A 88 -10.68 -1.01 10.19
CA SER A 88 -12.09 -1.26 10.44
C SER A 88 -12.27 -2.58 11.16
N SER A 89 -13.48 -2.85 11.61
CA SER A 89 -13.81 -4.11 12.25
C SER A 89 -15.09 -4.66 11.62
N GLY A 90 -15.37 -5.92 11.89
CA GLY A 90 -16.52 -6.58 11.30
C GLY A 90 -16.20 -7.11 9.91
N PRO A 91 -17.18 -7.69 9.25
CA PRO A 91 -16.94 -8.26 7.91
C PRO A 91 -16.52 -7.18 6.93
N ILE A 92 -15.43 -7.43 6.23
CA ILE A 92 -14.86 -6.42 5.33
C ILE A 92 -15.85 -6.00 4.26
N THR A 93 -16.63 -6.95 3.75
CA THR A 93 -17.55 -6.64 2.67
C THR A 93 -18.72 -5.75 3.11
N GLU A 94 -18.90 -5.56 4.41
CA GLU A 94 -20.00 -4.76 4.93
C GLU A 94 -19.54 -3.41 5.48
N VAL A 95 -18.24 -3.15 5.49
CA VAL A 95 -17.70 -1.94 6.10
C VAL A 95 -18.14 -0.68 5.37
N GLY A 96 -18.25 -0.76 4.04
CA GLY A 96 -18.46 0.43 3.25
C GLY A 96 -19.69 1.22 3.60
N GLU A 97 -20.77 0.56 3.92
CA GLU A 97 -22.02 1.26 4.16
C GLU A 97 -22.00 2.11 5.42
N SER A 98 -21.53 1.53 6.52
CA SER A 98 -21.49 2.27 7.77
C SER A 98 -20.41 3.35 7.75
N THR A 99 -19.32 3.10 7.06
CA THR A 99 -18.23 4.06 7.00
C THR A 99 -18.64 5.31 6.25
N GLU A 100 -19.40 5.15 5.19
CA GLU A 100 -19.80 6.30 4.39
C GLU A 100 -20.65 7.26 5.22
N VAL A 101 -21.51 6.73 6.06
CA VAL A 101 -22.35 7.57 6.87
C VAL A 101 -21.53 8.37 7.85
N SER A 102 -20.58 7.73 8.50
CA SER A 102 -19.83 8.40 9.55
C SER A 102 -18.82 9.37 9.00
N SER A 103 -18.36 9.19 7.79
CA SER A 103 -17.32 10.06 7.28
C SER A 103 -17.86 11.39 6.77
N ALA A 104 -19.11 11.46 6.51
CA ALA A 104 -19.67 12.67 5.91
C ALA A 104 -19.40 13.92 6.72
N PRO A 105 -19.55 13.93 7.99
CA PRO A 105 -19.42 15.17 8.74
C PRO A 105 -18.02 15.64 9.00
N THR A 106 -17.08 14.96 8.72
CA THR A 106 -15.86 15.39 9.15
C THR A 106 -15.23 16.44 8.48
N THR A 107 -15.03 16.94 8.36
CA THR A 107 -14.34 17.83 7.85
C THR A 107 -13.18 18.26 8.42
N SER A 108 -12.95 18.11 8.86
CA SER A 108 -11.91 18.52 9.15
C SER A 108 -10.89 18.48 8.91
N GLY A 109 -11.10 18.31 8.49
CA GLY A 109 -9.97 18.43 8.35
C GLY A 109 -9.31 18.18 8.17
N SER A 110 -9.67 17.91 8.07
CA SER A 110 -8.83 17.71 7.87
C SER A 110 -8.42 17.33 7.55
N LEU A 111 -8.76 17.13 7.36
CA LEU A 111 -8.14 16.94 6.99
C LEU A 111 -7.86 16.99 6.49
N GLY A 112 -8.08 16.81 6.17
CA GLY A 112 -7.50 17.08 5.66
C GLY A 112 -7.22 16.86 5.19
N ILE A 113 -7.36 16.53 4.85
CA ILE A 113 -6.70 16.53 4.41
C ILE A 113 -6.37 16.96 4.17
N GLY A 114 -6.62 16.71 3.94
CA GLY A 114 -5.87 17.25 3.72
C GLY A 114 -5.52 17.48 4.03
N SER A 115 -5.64 17.19 4.21
CA SER A 115 -4.98 17.40 4.55
C SER A 115 -4.52 17.36 4.90
N LEU A 116 -4.54 16.98 4.92
CA LEU A 116 -3.87 16.90 5.20
C LEU A 116 -3.33 17.35 5.45
N LYS A 117 -3.40 17.35 5.43
CA LYS A 117 -2.69 17.81 5.67
C LYS A 117 -2.15 17.92 6.47
N GLY A 118 -2.13 17.43 6.67
CA GLY A 118 -1.50 17.38 7.39
C GLY A 118 -1.56 16.91 8.28
N VAL A 119 -1.92 16.44 8.38
CA VAL A 119 -1.72 15.96 9.09
C VAL A 119 -1.17 15.50 9.50
N ALA A 120 -1.15 15.16 9.70
CA ALA A 120 -0.54 14.77 10.04
C ALA A 120 0.02 14.61 10.12
N GLN A 121 0.03 14.34 10.20
CA GLN A 121 0.69 14.19 10.15
C GLN A 121 1.32 14.38 10.27
#